data_b145361770e3390bf9a5bd8309535533
#
_entry.id   b145361770e3390bf9a5bd8309535533
#
_cell.length_a   1.000
_cell.length_b   1.000
_cell.length_c   1.000
_cell.angle_alpha   90.00
_cell.angle_beta   90.00
_cell.angle_gamma   90.00
#
_symmetry.space_group_name_H-M   'P 1'
#
loop_
_entity.id
_entity.type
_entity.pdbx_description
1 polymer ?
#
loop_
_entity_poly.entity_id
_entity_poly.type
_entity_poly.pdbx_seq_one_letter_code
_entity_poly.pdbx_strand_id
1 'polypeptide(L)'
;MSSFENLRVVDNFYQTSLFFPMPTVIISTLCEDGTTTLGPYSLVQPYYVAGKDYYAMLLCCRNSSNTAQNILRNGKCALNFIDDKPKTFKEAVKLSWPGDKPSEKMPKCKFKMEKIAYNL
;
A
#
# COMPACT_ATOMS: atom_id res chain seq x y z
N MET A 1 -17.50 -16.01 -31.76
CA MET A 1 -18.07 -15.42 -30.51
C MET A 1 -17.18 -15.81 -29.35
N SER A 2 -16.68 -14.82 -28.59
CA SER A 2 -15.98 -15.12 -27.34
C SER A 2 -17.00 -15.67 -26.33
N SER A 3 -16.71 -16.81 -25.73
CA SER A 3 -17.49 -17.33 -24.63
C SER A 3 -17.04 -16.62 -23.35
N PHE A 4 -17.98 -16.16 -22.54
CA PHE A 4 -17.67 -15.68 -21.21
C PHE A 4 -17.53 -16.87 -20.24
N GLU A 5 -16.46 -16.92 -19.50
CA GLU A 5 -16.26 -17.91 -18.45
C GLU A 5 -16.50 -17.28 -17.08
N ASN A 6 -17.19 -18.01 -16.22
CA ASN A 6 -17.34 -17.61 -14.83
C ASN A 6 -16.03 -17.88 -14.08
N LEU A 7 -15.36 -16.83 -13.68
CA LEU A 7 -14.15 -16.93 -12.83
C LEU A 7 -14.56 -16.94 -11.37
N ARG A 8 -14.09 -17.95 -10.63
CA ARG A 8 -14.19 -17.94 -9.17
C ARG A 8 -13.13 -17.01 -8.63
N VAL A 9 -13.57 -15.88 -8.07
CA VAL A 9 -12.66 -14.81 -7.57
C VAL A 9 -11.63 -15.36 -6.58
N VAL A 10 -12.03 -16.29 -5.71
CA VAL A 10 -11.13 -16.86 -4.70
C VAL A 10 -10.01 -17.69 -5.33
N ASP A 11 -10.33 -18.49 -6.35
CA ASP A 11 -9.36 -19.39 -6.98
C ASP A 11 -8.48 -18.68 -8.02
N ASN A 12 -9.00 -17.62 -8.63
CA ASN A 12 -8.38 -16.92 -9.76
C ASN A 12 -7.95 -15.47 -9.41
N PHE A 13 -7.99 -15.08 -8.16
CA PHE A 13 -7.67 -13.72 -7.75
C PHE A 13 -6.30 -13.24 -8.28
N TYR A 14 -5.28 -14.07 -8.18
CA TYR A 14 -3.95 -13.74 -8.68
C TYR A 14 -3.86 -13.68 -10.20
N GLN A 15 -4.63 -14.52 -10.89
CA GLN A 15 -4.68 -14.52 -12.35
C GLN A 15 -5.44 -13.32 -12.89
N THR A 16 -6.59 -12.99 -12.28
CA THR A 16 -7.38 -11.82 -12.67
C THR A 16 -6.68 -10.51 -12.39
N SER A 17 -5.90 -10.42 -11.31
CA SER A 17 -5.14 -9.21 -10.99
C SER A 17 -4.03 -8.90 -12.00
N LEU A 18 -3.55 -9.87 -12.77
CA LEU A 18 -2.59 -9.65 -13.86
C LEU A 18 -3.17 -8.86 -15.03
N PHE A 19 -4.47 -8.88 -15.22
CA PHE A 19 -5.14 -8.13 -16.29
C PHE A 19 -5.45 -6.68 -15.93
N PHE A 20 -5.32 -6.34 -14.67
CA PHE A 20 -5.51 -4.99 -14.17
C PHE A 20 -4.18 -4.44 -13.69
N PRO A 21 -3.45 -3.70 -14.54
CA PRO A 21 -2.20 -3.09 -14.11
C PRO A 21 -2.47 -2.07 -13.01
N MET A 22 -2.06 -2.40 -11.81
CA MET A 22 -2.16 -1.51 -10.65
C MET A 22 -0.76 -1.09 -10.22
N PRO A 23 -0.52 0.19 -10.01
CA PRO A 23 0.76 0.66 -9.51
C PRO A 23 0.99 0.11 -8.10
N THR A 24 2.21 -0.31 -7.82
CA THR A 24 2.63 -0.59 -6.44
C THR A 24 3.11 0.70 -5.81
N VAL A 25 2.47 1.09 -4.72
CA VAL A 25 2.86 2.25 -3.91
C VAL A 25 3.28 1.78 -2.53
N ILE A 26 4.19 2.51 -1.92
CA ILE A 26 4.55 2.31 -0.51
C ILE A 26 3.81 3.35 0.32
N ILE A 27 3.00 2.90 1.25
CA ILE A 27 2.31 3.76 2.19
C ILE A 27 3.17 3.89 3.45
N SER A 28 3.58 5.10 3.79
CA SER A 28 4.22 5.39 5.07
C SER A 28 3.20 5.88 6.08
N THR A 29 3.31 5.39 7.30
CA THR A 29 2.45 5.77 8.44
C THR A 29 3.28 5.82 9.72
N LEU A 30 2.80 6.59 10.70
CA LEU A 30 3.43 6.66 12.02
C LEU A 30 2.86 5.63 12.98
N CYS A 31 3.73 4.88 13.60
CA CYS A 31 3.42 4.00 14.72
C CYS A 31 3.11 4.82 15.98
N GLU A 32 2.62 4.14 17.01
CA GLU A 32 2.28 4.77 18.30
C GLU A 32 3.52 5.37 19.00
N ASP A 33 4.66 4.74 18.84
CA ASP A 33 5.95 5.20 19.36
C ASP A 33 6.61 6.32 18.52
N GLY A 34 5.93 6.81 17.47
CA GLY A 34 6.42 7.84 16.57
C GLY A 34 7.38 7.34 15.49
N THR A 35 7.66 6.05 15.43
CA THR A 35 8.48 5.49 14.35
C THR A 35 7.66 5.37 13.04
N THR A 36 8.32 5.54 11.90
CA THR A 36 7.68 5.36 10.60
C THR A 36 7.70 3.89 10.20
N THR A 37 6.56 3.39 9.73
CA THR A 37 6.46 2.07 9.10
C THR A 37 6.01 2.20 7.67
N LEU A 38 6.43 1.25 6.84
CA LEU A 38 6.13 1.17 5.41
C LEU A 38 5.32 -0.08 5.11
N GLY A 39 4.36 0.05 4.20
CA GLY A 39 3.59 -1.07 3.67
C GLY A 39 3.35 -0.92 2.17
N PRO A 40 3.62 -1.95 1.35
CA PRO A 40 3.32 -1.92 -0.07
C PRO A 40 1.84 -2.24 -0.33
N TYR A 41 1.24 -1.49 -1.23
CA TYR A 41 -0.15 -1.64 -1.65
C TYR A 41 -0.29 -1.43 -3.14
N SER A 42 -1.20 -2.18 -3.76
CA SER A 42 -1.59 -2.02 -5.16
C SER A 42 -3.04 -1.58 -5.34
N LEU A 43 -3.87 -1.74 -4.32
CA LEU A 43 -5.27 -1.31 -4.34
C LEU A 43 -5.37 0.16 -3.93
N VAL A 44 -4.74 1.02 -4.72
CA VAL A 44 -4.70 2.48 -4.53
C VAL A 44 -5.06 3.13 -5.86
N GLN A 45 -6.07 4.00 -5.84
CA GLN A 45 -6.50 4.68 -7.05
C GLN A 45 -7.00 6.09 -6.76
N PRO A 46 -6.87 7.02 -7.71
CA PRO A 46 -7.49 8.33 -7.61
C PRO A 46 -9.01 8.19 -7.50
N TYR A 47 -9.60 9.05 -6.70
CA TYR A 47 -11.05 9.15 -6.55
C TYR A 47 -11.49 10.60 -6.70
N TYR A 48 -12.35 10.85 -7.68
CA TYR A 48 -12.92 12.16 -7.88
C TYR A 48 -14.17 12.34 -7.01
N VAL A 49 -14.17 13.40 -6.23
CA VAL A 49 -15.34 13.78 -5.43
C VAL A 49 -16.05 14.94 -6.12
N ALA A 50 -17.16 14.64 -6.77
CA ALA A 50 -17.93 15.63 -7.52
C ALA A 50 -18.35 16.84 -6.64
N GLY A 51 -18.17 18.05 -7.16
CA GLY A 51 -18.51 19.28 -6.48
C GLY A 51 -17.56 19.69 -5.35
N LYS A 52 -16.37 19.10 -5.28
CA LYS A 52 -15.33 19.46 -4.32
C LYS A 52 -14.05 19.85 -5.04
N ASP A 53 -13.36 20.85 -4.53
CA ASP A 53 -12.09 21.34 -5.07
C ASP A 53 -10.88 20.59 -4.48
N TYR A 54 -11.01 19.29 -4.29
CA TYR A 54 -9.91 18.45 -3.82
C TYR A 54 -9.94 17.07 -4.46
N TYR A 55 -8.76 16.48 -4.55
CA TYR A 55 -8.59 15.12 -4.98
C TYR A 55 -8.51 14.19 -3.77
N ALA A 56 -9.07 13.00 -3.94
CA ALA A 56 -8.96 11.94 -2.96
C ALA A 56 -8.26 10.73 -3.57
N MET A 57 -7.65 9.92 -2.73
CA MET A 57 -7.14 8.61 -3.08
C MET A 57 -7.90 7.55 -2.32
N LEU A 58 -8.34 6.53 -3.02
CA LEU A 58 -8.95 5.36 -2.41
C LEU A 58 -7.84 4.34 -2.13
N LEU A 59 -7.67 3.98 -0.87
CA LEU A 59 -6.75 2.94 -0.42
C LEU A 59 -7.56 1.80 0.20
N CYS A 60 -7.45 0.61 -0.39
CA CYS A 60 -8.01 -0.60 0.21
C CYS A 60 -6.93 -1.36 0.98
N CYS A 61 -7.13 -1.55 2.27
CA CYS A 61 -6.23 -2.31 3.12
C CYS A 61 -7.00 -3.14 4.16
N ARG A 62 -6.35 -4.16 4.69
CA ARG A 62 -6.95 -4.95 5.77
C ARG A 62 -7.09 -4.09 7.02
N ASN A 63 -8.23 -4.18 7.71
CA ASN A 63 -8.45 -3.48 8.97
C ASN A 63 -7.41 -3.81 10.05
N SER A 64 -6.88 -5.04 10.03
CA SER A 64 -5.84 -5.49 10.97
C SER A 64 -4.41 -5.13 10.55
N SER A 65 -4.21 -4.46 9.41
CA SER A 65 -2.86 -4.06 8.98
C SER A 65 -2.32 -2.92 9.85
N ASN A 66 -1.00 -2.87 10.04
CA ASN A 66 -0.35 -1.75 10.71
C ASN A 66 -0.70 -0.41 10.06
N THR A 67 -0.79 -0.38 8.74
CA THR A 67 -1.17 0.81 7.97
C THR A 67 -2.56 1.29 8.34
N ALA A 68 -3.57 0.40 8.33
CA ALA A 68 -4.93 0.76 8.67
C ALA A 68 -5.03 1.25 10.12
N GLN A 69 -4.43 0.54 11.07
CA GLN A 69 -4.46 0.92 12.48
C GLN A 69 -3.79 2.27 12.72
N ASN A 70 -2.68 2.54 12.05
CA ASN A 70 -1.98 3.81 12.15
C ASN A 70 -2.80 4.96 11.55
N ILE A 71 -3.42 4.75 10.38
CA ILE A 71 -4.28 5.78 9.75
C ILE A 71 -5.51 6.06 10.62
N LEU A 72 -6.16 5.03 11.16
CA LEU A 72 -7.31 5.20 12.04
C LEU A 72 -6.96 5.98 13.32
N ARG A 73 -5.74 5.79 13.84
CA ARG A 73 -5.27 6.48 15.05
C ARG A 73 -4.91 7.94 14.81
N ASN A 74 -4.16 8.24 13.74
CA ASN A 74 -3.57 9.57 13.56
C ASN A 74 -4.09 10.33 12.33
N GLY A 75 -4.91 9.70 11.46
CA GLY A 75 -5.52 10.33 10.29
C GLY A 75 -4.54 10.68 9.18
N LYS A 76 -3.31 10.17 9.19
CA LYS A 76 -2.25 10.61 8.27
C LYS A 76 -1.51 9.44 7.65
N CYS A 77 -1.18 9.58 6.38
CA CYS A 77 -0.26 8.71 5.65
C CYS A 77 0.38 9.49 4.49
N ALA A 78 1.45 8.95 3.96
CA ALA A 78 1.99 9.43 2.68
C ALA A 78 2.05 8.29 1.68
N LEU A 79 1.77 8.62 0.42
CA LEU A 79 1.89 7.72 -0.72
C LEU A 79 3.23 7.96 -1.40
N ASN A 80 4.03 6.91 -1.49
CA ASN A 80 5.34 6.95 -2.10
C ASN A 80 5.35 6.07 -3.34
N PHE A 81 5.63 6.65 -4.50
CA PHE A 81 5.75 5.92 -5.74
C PHE A 81 7.18 5.38 -5.86
N ILE A 82 7.29 4.12 -6.24
CA ILE A 82 8.57 3.45 -6.43
C ILE A 82 8.87 3.28 -7.92
N ASP A 83 10.15 3.14 -8.25
CA ASP A 83 10.56 2.81 -9.62
C ASP A 83 10.18 1.33 -9.96
N ASP A 84 10.10 1.04 -11.25
CA ASP A 84 9.69 -0.26 -11.78
C ASP A 84 10.84 -1.29 -11.87
N LYS A 85 11.91 -1.08 -11.08
CA LYS A 85 13.06 -2.00 -11.11
C LYS A 85 12.79 -3.26 -10.28
N PRO A 86 13.18 -4.44 -10.77
CA PRO A 86 12.99 -5.69 -10.04
C PRO A 86 13.57 -5.69 -8.63
N LYS A 87 14.68 -4.98 -8.40
CA LYS A 87 15.29 -4.83 -7.08
C LYS A 87 14.39 -4.09 -6.11
N THR A 88 13.75 -3.03 -6.58
CA THR A 88 12.83 -2.20 -5.78
C THR A 88 11.59 -3.00 -5.40
N PHE A 89 11.01 -3.74 -6.36
CA PHE A 89 9.88 -4.62 -6.07
C PHE A 89 10.22 -5.73 -5.07
N LYS A 90 11.39 -6.36 -5.19
CA LYS A 90 11.85 -7.35 -4.22
C LYS A 90 11.98 -6.79 -2.82
N GLU A 91 12.40 -5.54 -2.69
CA GLU A 91 12.47 -4.86 -1.40
C GLU A 91 11.06 -4.54 -0.87
N ALA A 92 10.16 -4.07 -1.72
CA ALA A 92 8.76 -3.82 -1.36
C ALA A 92 8.05 -5.08 -0.84
N VAL A 93 8.25 -6.22 -1.51
CA VAL A 93 7.67 -7.52 -1.10
C VAL A 93 8.07 -7.90 0.32
N LYS A 94 9.31 -7.63 0.75
CA LYS A 94 9.76 -7.92 2.12
C LYS A 94 8.99 -7.15 3.19
N LEU A 95 8.43 -6.00 2.84
CA LEU A 95 7.62 -5.18 3.74
C LEU A 95 6.15 -5.62 3.80
N SER A 96 5.74 -6.55 2.93
CA SER A 96 4.34 -6.95 2.77
C SER A 96 3.92 -8.12 3.64
N TRP A 97 4.84 -8.76 4.38
CA TRP A 97 4.54 -9.97 5.11
C TRP A 97 3.46 -9.73 6.18
N PRO A 98 2.34 -10.46 6.13
CA PRO A 98 1.26 -10.28 7.09
C PRO A 98 1.70 -10.66 8.51
N GLY A 99 1.37 -9.82 9.47
CA GLY A 99 1.64 -10.07 10.88
C GLY A 99 2.99 -9.58 11.39
N ASP A 100 3.92 -9.18 10.50
CA ASP A 100 5.18 -8.61 10.94
C ASP A 100 4.96 -7.26 11.64
N LYS A 101 5.53 -7.13 12.82
CA LYS A 101 5.51 -5.87 13.55
C LYS A 101 6.45 -4.85 12.89
N PRO A 102 6.13 -3.55 12.96
CA PRO A 102 7.03 -2.51 12.45
C PRO A 102 8.46 -2.64 12.99
N SER A 103 8.62 -2.93 14.28
CA SER A 103 9.91 -3.13 14.94
C SER A 103 10.73 -4.29 14.38
N GLU A 104 10.10 -5.26 13.75
CA GLU A 104 10.76 -6.44 13.17
C GLU A 104 11.14 -6.22 11.70
N LYS A 105 10.28 -5.55 10.94
CA LYS A 105 10.47 -5.34 9.50
C LYS A 105 11.29 -4.10 9.17
N MET A 106 11.11 -3.01 9.89
CA MET A 106 11.77 -1.74 9.55
C MET A 106 13.30 -1.78 9.67
N PRO A 107 13.92 -2.47 10.64
CA PRO A 107 15.38 -2.63 10.67
C PRO A 107 15.97 -3.36 9.45
N LYS A 108 15.16 -4.16 8.76
CA LYS A 108 15.55 -4.90 7.54
C LYS A 108 15.26 -4.13 6.26
N CYS A 109 14.55 -3.01 6.35
CA CYS A 109 14.16 -2.18 5.22
C CYS A 109 15.38 -1.46 4.63
N LYS A 110 15.53 -1.55 3.31
CA LYS A 110 16.61 -0.90 2.56
C LYS A 110 16.19 0.36 1.84
N PHE A 111 14.93 0.75 1.94
CA PHE A 111 14.48 2.03 1.39
C PHE A 111 15.10 3.18 2.20
N LYS A 112 15.66 4.15 1.50
CA LYS A 112 16.05 5.41 2.12
C LYS A 112 14.80 6.24 2.34
N MET A 113 14.63 6.71 3.55
CA MET A 113 13.49 7.54 3.94
C MET A 113 13.96 8.96 4.21
N GLU A 114 13.25 9.93 3.66
CA GLU A 114 13.42 11.34 3.95
C GLU A 114 12.17 11.82 4.69
N LYS A 115 12.38 12.55 5.76
CA LYS A 115 11.27 13.17 6.47
C LYS A 115 10.74 14.35 5.67
N ILE A 116 9.46 14.30 5.37
CA ILE A 116 8.73 15.39 4.73
C ILE A 116 7.87 16.11 5.78
N ALA A 117 6.57 16.23 5.55
CA ALA A 117 5.65 16.78 6.54
C ALA A 117 5.23 15.73 7.57
N TYR A 118 4.94 16.15 8.80
CA TYR A 118 4.36 15.30 9.86
C TYR A 118 5.20 14.10 10.29
N ASN A 119 6.51 14.12 10.04
CA ASN A 119 7.42 12.99 10.32
C ASN A 119 7.07 11.67 9.56
N LEU A 120 6.39 11.79 8.42
CA LEU A 120 6.06 10.65 7.54
C LEU A 120 7.15 10.37 6.52
#